data_a7713da7ddd2456607c9f01c5d73a159
#
_entry.id   a7713da7ddd2456607c9f01c5d73a159
#
_cell.length_a   1.000
_cell.length_b   1.000
_cell.length_c   1.000
_cell.angle_alpha   90.00
_cell.angle_beta   90.00
_cell.angle_gamma   90.00
#
_symmetry.space_group_name_H-M   'P 1'
#
loop_
_entity.id
_entity.type
_entity.pdbx_description
1 polymer ?
#
loop_
_entity_poly.entity_id
_entity_poly.type
_entity_poly.pdbx_seq_one_letter_code
_entity_poly.pdbx_strand_id
1 'polypeptide(L)'
;MKMLFLDIVWPLYLADGSLIHRHELVSNLAKLENEIHIFTTDSSTLSHFDNIRCHYVHPGSLLTITSNYFRSSARLIGSETFDVLYTRNPNFGFLAGLFCRSRCKALVYELNGIPEDESNLIKSKSGEEKTLQKRRTGGISGYFSSAKSRLKILVLKKALGFSDKIIAVTPGIKANLESAYQIPGDKITVVPNGANTSLFRPLDQEECRKNLGLDLKSPYICFVGNLAPWQGVEYLVKAAPSILSRYPDCRFLIVGDGVMKNELISLSREFGIENRFVFTGVVPYDRVPVYINASNVCTAPFILARNAKIGLSPLKLYEYMACGKPVVASAINGVGDALEASKGGLSVPPENPGALAEAISELLENQDLRASMGSKSLSYVTENYSWYSVAKQVDKICKSGIKN
;
A
#
# COMPACT_ATOMS: atom_id res chain seq x y z
N MET A 1 14.00 5.21 21.99
CA MET A 1 13.31 3.97 22.46
C MET A 1 14.00 2.76 21.86
N LYS A 2 13.93 1.63 22.57
CA LYS A 2 14.33 0.33 22.03
C LYS A 2 13.08 -0.40 21.52
N MET A 3 13.02 -0.62 20.22
CA MET A 3 11.84 -1.17 19.53
C MET A 3 12.15 -2.51 18.89
N LEU A 4 11.24 -3.47 18.97
CA LEU A 4 11.30 -4.71 18.22
C LEU A 4 10.12 -4.82 17.27
N PHE A 5 10.42 -4.88 15.96
CA PHE A 5 9.45 -5.18 14.92
C PHE A 5 9.28 -6.70 14.80
N LEU A 6 8.07 -7.17 15.09
CA LEU A 6 7.71 -8.59 15.06
C LEU A 6 7.28 -9.07 13.66
N ASP A 7 7.61 -8.33 12.62
CA ASP A 7 7.37 -8.72 11.24
C ASP A 7 8.70 -8.94 10.52
N ILE A 8 8.75 -9.90 9.60
CA ILE A 8 9.95 -10.12 8.79
C ILE A 8 10.03 -9.01 7.76
N VAL A 9 11.16 -8.31 7.69
CA VAL A 9 11.48 -7.34 6.65
C VAL A 9 12.19 -8.06 5.52
N TRP A 10 11.55 -8.12 4.34
CA TRP A 10 12.10 -8.73 3.15
C TRP A 10 12.86 -7.70 2.30
N PRO A 11 13.77 -8.13 1.41
CA PRO A 11 14.48 -7.22 0.51
C PRO A 11 13.53 -6.45 -0.42
N LEU A 12 13.86 -5.18 -0.69
CA LEU A 12 13.02 -4.28 -1.50
C LEU A 12 12.83 -4.70 -2.97
N TYR A 13 13.70 -5.55 -3.51
CA TYR A 13 13.53 -6.02 -4.90
C TYR A 13 12.27 -6.88 -5.10
N LEU A 14 11.66 -7.37 -4.02
CA LEU A 14 10.37 -8.06 -4.04
C LEU A 14 9.17 -7.10 -4.10
N ALA A 15 9.41 -5.83 -4.20
CA ALA A 15 8.56 -4.64 -4.28
C ALA A 15 7.04 -4.86 -4.23
N ASP A 16 6.50 -5.12 -3.03
CA ASP A 16 5.08 -4.89 -2.76
C ASP A 16 4.91 -3.70 -1.80
N GLY A 17 3.74 -3.05 -1.84
CA GLY A 17 3.48 -1.88 -1.01
C GLY A 17 3.61 -2.14 0.51
N SER A 18 3.42 -3.38 0.96
CA SER A 18 3.58 -3.76 2.36
C SER A 18 5.04 -3.81 2.80
N LEU A 19 5.94 -4.22 1.89
CA LEU A 19 7.38 -4.23 2.12
C LEU A 19 7.95 -2.83 2.11
N ILE A 20 7.56 -2.02 1.12
CA ILE A 20 7.94 -0.60 1.01
C ILE A 20 7.55 0.14 2.29
N HIS A 21 6.31 -0.02 2.74
CA HIS A 21 5.83 0.61 3.98
C HIS A 21 6.72 0.25 5.19
N ARG A 22 7.02 -1.04 5.39
CA ARG A 22 7.85 -1.47 6.53
C ARG A 22 9.25 -0.91 6.46
N HIS A 23 9.86 -0.97 5.30
CA HIS A 23 11.20 -0.44 5.07
C HIS A 23 11.27 1.07 5.33
N GLU A 24 10.35 1.83 4.77
CA GLU A 24 10.29 3.28 4.93
C GLU A 24 9.99 3.68 6.38
N LEU A 25 9.04 3.00 7.04
CA LEU A 25 8.73 3.29 8.44
C LEU A 25 9.92 3.01 9.35
N VAL A 26 10.55 1.84 9.24
CA VAL A 26 11.72 1.45 10.04
C VAL A 26 12.88 2.41 9.82
N SER A 27 13.21 2.72 8.55
CA SER A 27 14.29 3.65 8.19
C SER A 27 14.07 5.05 8.79
N ASN A 28 12.83 5.54 8.74
CA ASN A 28 12.54 6.89 9.25
C ASN A 28 12.38 6.92 10.78
N LEU A 29 11.97 5.84 11.43
CA LEU A 29 12.03 5.71 12.89
C LEU A 29 13.49 5.64 13.40
N ALA A 30 14.40 5.03 12.64
CA ALA A 30 15.83 5.02 12.97
C ALA A 30 16.42 6.44 12.91
N LYS A 31 16.03 7.27 11.94
CA LYS A 31 16.44 8.69 11.87
C LYS A 31 15.97 9.52 13.09
N LEU A 32 15.00 9.02 13.87
CA LEU A 32 14.52 9.62 15.11
C LEU A 32 15.25 9.08 16.35
N GLU A 33 16.46 8.53 16.17
CA GLU A 33 17.35 8.03 17.22
C GLU A 33 16.76 6.86 18.03
N ASN A 34 15.84 6.09 17.46
CA ASN A 34 15.35 4.86 18.06
C ASN A 34 16.33 3.71 17.78
N GLU A 35 16.61 2.87 18.77
CA GLU A 35 17.26 1.57 18.58
C GLU A 35 16.20 0.59 18.07
N ILE A 36 16.40 0.05 16.87
CA ILE A 36 15.37 -0.78 16.21
C ILE A 36 15.94 -2.16 15.95
N HIS A 37 15.22 -3.18 16.40
CA HIS A 37 15.48 -4.57 16.08
C HIS A 37 14.48 -5.06 15.05
N ILE A 38 14.96 -5.67 13.96
CA ILE A 38 14.15 -6.25 12.89
C ILE A 38 14.60 -7.68 12.60
N PHE A 39 13.69 -8.50 12.08
CA PHE A 39 14.02 -9.80 11.49
C PHE A 39 14.06 -9.67 9.97
N THR A 40 15.11 -10.20 9.35
CA THR A 40 15.28 -10.14 7.89
C THR A 40 15.88 -11.43 7.35
N THR A 41 15.62 -11.73 6.10
CA THR A 41 16.26 -12.82 5.35
C THR A 41 17.46 -12.35 4.53
N ASP A 42 17.75 -11.04 4.53
CA ASP A 42 18.86 -10.43 3.81
C ASP A 42 19.68 -9.55 4.75
N SER A 43 20.95 -9.88 4.92
CA SER A 43 21.87 -9.16 5.79
C SER A 43 22.21 -7.74 5.30
N SER A 44 22.00 -7.42 4.02
CA SER A 44 22.21 -6.09 3.46
C SER A 44 21.05 -5.13 3.72
N THR A 45 19.89 -5.66 4.11
CA THR A 45 18.68 -4.86 4.36
C THR A 45 18.93 -3.90 5.52
N LEU A 46 18.83 -2.58 5.23
CA LEU A 46 18.99 -1.51 6.24
C LEU A 46 20.35 -1.48 6.99
N SER A 47 21.39 -2.15 6.47
CA SER A 47 22.71 -2.25 7.10
C SER A 47 23.47 -0.91 7.22
N HIS A 48 22.99 0.14 6.55
CA HIS A 48 23.60 1.48 6.59
C HIS A 48 23.13 2.34 7.79
N PHE A 49 22.26 1.80 8.65
CA PHE A 49 21.84 2.45 9.88
C PHE A 49 22.53 1.80 11.09
N ASP A 50 23.35 2.51 11.83
CA ASP A 50 24.06 2.00 13.01
C ASP A 50 23.13 1.60 14.17
N ASN A 51 21.96 2.20 14.23
CA ASN A 51 20.95 1.97 15.27
C ASN A 51 19.86 0.95 14.86
N ILE A 52 20.00 0.28 13.70
CA ILE A 52 19.17 -0.85 13.32
C ILE A 52 19.93 -2.16 13.52
N ARG A 53 19.42 -3.04 14.36
CA ARG A 53 19.94 -4.38 14.59
C ARG A 53 19.17 -5.42 13.80
N CYS A 54 19.79 -5.95 12.76
CA CYS A 54 19.21 -6.98 11.91
C CYS A 54 19.43 -8.37 12.52
N HIS A 55 18.35 -9.09 12.80
CA HIS A 55 18.37 -10.49 13.21
C HIS A 55 18.09 -11.37 11.98
N TYR A 56 19.13 -12.08 11.55
CA TYR A 56 19.03 -12.88 10.34
C TYR A 56 18.20 -14.14 10.55
N VAL A 57 17.23 -14.36 9.66
CA VAL A 57 16.41 -15.57 9.59
C VAL A 57 16.81 -16.35 8.35
N HIS A 58 17.34 -17.57 8.52
CA HIS A 58 17.82 -18.38 7.42
C HIS A 58 16.70 -18.60 6.38
N PRO A 59 16.97 -18.35 5.09
CA PRO A 59 16.03 -18.60 4.02
C PRO A 59 15.74 -20.10 3.90
N GLY A 60 14.60 -20.45 3.30
CA GLY A 60 14.18 -21.82 3.11
C GLY A 60 12.70 -21.90 2.73
N SER A 61 12.08 -23.05 2.93
CA SER A 61 10.64 -23.17 2.74
C SER A 61 9.88 -22.24 3.71
N LEU A 62 8.63 -21.90 3.40
CA LEU A 62 7.80 -21.06 4.26
C LEU A 62 7.71 -21.60 5.71
N LEU A 63 7.62 -22.92 5.87
CA LEU A 63 7.62 -23.57 7.18
C LEU A 63 8.94 -23.42 7.92
N THR A 64 10.07 -23.57 7.21
CA THR A 64 11.41 -23.40 7.78
C THR A 64 11.63 -21.96 8.23
N ILE A 65 11.33 -20.99 7.38
CA ILE A 65 11.46 -19.56 7.71
C ILE A 65 10.60 -19.21 8.93
N THR A 66 9.33 -19.66 8.95
CA THR A 66 8.43 -19.42 10.07
C THR A 66 8.96 -20.04 11.37
N SER A 67 9.43 -21.27 11.34
CA SER A 67 10.01 -21.95 12.52
C SER A 67 11.26 -21.24 13.03
N ASN A 68 12.19 -20.88 12.15
CA ASN A 68 13.41 -20.16 12.49
C ASN A 68 13.12 -18.79 13.06
N TYR A 69 12.16 -18.07 12.46
CA TYR A 69 11.68 -16.80 12.96
C TYR A 69 11.14 -16.91 14.39
N PHE A 70 10.24 -17.86 14.66
CA PHE A 70 9.69 -18.06 16.00
C PHE A 70 10.77 -18.40 17.03
N ARG A 71 11.73 -19.26 16.70
CA ARG A 71 12.86 -19.57 17.59
C ARG A 71 13.74 -18.36 17.87
N SER A 72 14.05 -17.57 16.83
CA SER A 72 14.90 -16.39 16.96
C SER A 72 14.20 -15.28 17.75
N SER A 73 12.92 -15.03 17.47
CA SER A 73 12.13 -14.03 18.21
C SER A 73 11.92 -14.41 19.67
N ALA A 74 11.63 -15.70 19.97
CA ALA A 74 11.49 -16.17 21.33
C ALA A 74 12.80 -16.07 22.12
N ARG A 75 13.94 -16.40 21.49
CA ARG A 75 15.28 -16.25 22.11
C ARG A 75 15.59 -14.78 22.40
N LEU A 76 15.38 -13.90 21.44
CA LEU A 76 15.65 -12.47 21.59
C LEU A 76 14.79 -11.85 22.69
N ILE A 77 13.49 -12.10 22.69
CA ILE A 77 12.56 -11.59 23.72
C ILE A 77 12.87 -12.22 25.08
N GLY A 78 13.39 -13.46 25.12
CA GLY A 78 13.82 -14.12 26.37
C GLY A 78 15.08 -13.49 26.98
N SER A 79 15.98 -12.96 26.16
CA SER A 79 17.26 -12.39 26.60
C SER A 79 17.25 -10.88 26.82
N GLU A 80 16.32 -10.15 26.15
CA GLU A 80 16.29 -8.69 26.15
C GLU A 80 14.89 -8.15 26.48
N THR A 81 14.87 -6.90 26.97
CA THR A 81 13.63 -6.14 27.18
C THR A 81 13.54 -5.01 26.16
N PHE A 82 12.32 -4.69 25.77
CA PHE A 82 12.02 -3.65 24.79
C PHE A 82 11.08 -2.61 25.35
N ASP A 83 11.24 -1.35 24.93
CA ASP A 83 10.24 -0.34 25.24
C ASP A 83 8.95 -0.62 24.46
N VAL A 84 9.08 -0.98 23.17
CA VAL A 84 7.94 -1.23 22.29
C VAL A 84 8.12 -2.52 21.49
N LEU A 85 7.10 -3.38 21.51
CA LEU A 85 6.90 -4.40 20.48
C LEU A 85 5.93 -3.87 19.43
N TYR A 86 6.33 -3.88 18.18
CA TYR A 86 5.54 -3.35 17.06
C TYR A 86 5.21 -4.47 16.07
N THR A 87 3.96 -4.59 15.66
CA THR A 87 3.56 -5.61 14.68
C THR A 87 2.37 -5.19 13.82
N ARG A 88 2.30 -5.77 12.63
CA ARG A 88 1.18 -5.70 11.68
C ARG A 88 0.52 -7.07 11.49
N ASN A 89 1.08 -8.12 12.11
CA ASN A 89 0.63 -9.49 11.95
C ASN A 89 -0.22 -9.92 13.15
N PRO A 90 -1.48 -10.37 12.94
CA PRO A 90 -2.37 -10.74 14.03
C PRO A 90 -1.86 -11.92 14.87
N ASN A 91 -1.15 -12.88 14.26
CA ASN A 91 -0.61 -14.04 15.00
C ASN A 91 0.52 -13.58 15.94
N PHE A 92 1.42 -12.70 15.46
CA PHE A 92 2.50 -12.19 16.30
C PHE A 92 1.97 -11.25 17.39
N GLY A 93 0.99 -10.39 17.08
CA GLY A 93 0.32 -9.56 18.08
C GLY A 93 -0.37 -10.39 19.18
N PHE A 94 -1.03 -11.46 18.80
CA PHE A 94 -1.65 -12.40 19.74
C PHE A 94 -0.62 -13.09 20.66
N LEU A 95 0.44 -13.66 20.06
CA LEU A 95 1.48 -14.35 20.82
C LEU A 95 2.29 -13.37 21.70
N ALA A 96 2.60 -12.19 21.21
CA ALA A 96 3.27 -11.16 22.00
C ALA A 96 2.41 -10.73 23.19
N GLY A 97 1.10 -10.57 22.99
CA GLY A 97 0.16 -10.25 24.06
C GLY A 97 0.07 -11.31 25.15
N LEU A 98 0.18 -12.59 24.77
CA LEU A 98 0.12 -13.71 25.73
C LEU A 98 1.45 -13.93 26.48
N PHE A 99 2.59 -13.88 25.79
CA PHE A 99 3.84 -14.38 26.31
C PHE A 99 4.93 -13.35 26.54
N CYS A 100 4.80 -12.14 25.97
CA CYS A 100 5.87 -11.16 25.95
C CYS A 100 5.57 -9.89 26.78
N ARG A 101 4.45 -9.81 27.47
CA ARG A 101 4.04 -8.60 28.22
C ARG A 101 5.03 -8.17 29.31
N SER A 102 5.69 -9.12 29.96
CA SER A 102 6.72 -8.84 30.99
C SER A 102 8.05 -8.36 30.38
N ARG A 103 8.19 -8.42 29.06
CA ARG A 103 9.41 -8.07 28.32
C ARG A 103 9.29 -6.81 27.48
N CYS A 104 8.12 -6.16 27.50
CA CYS A 104 7.90 -4.87 26.81
C CYS A 104 7.03 -3.94 27.67
N LYS A 105 7.27 -2.64 27.51
CA LYS A 105 6.47 -1.60 28.16
C LYS A 105 5.19 -1.30 27.38
N ALA A 106 5.25 -1.42 26.04
CA ALA A 106 4.09 -1.25 25.17
C ALA A 106 4.06 -2.26 24.03
N LEU A 107 2.84 -2.71 23.66
CA LEU A 107 2.55 -3.45 22.44
C LEU A 107 1.74 -2.56 21.49
N VAL A 108 2.30 -2.26 20.32
CA VAL A 108 1.67 -1.42 19.29
C VAL A 108 1.31 -2.28 18.09
N TYR A 109 0.06 -2.19 17.66
CA TYR A 109 -0.45 -2.89 16.49
C TYR A 109 -0.81 -1.91 15.37
N GLU A 110 -0.33 -2.15 14.16
CA GLU A 110 -0.70 -1.36 12.98
C GLU A 110 -1.58 -2.17 12.04
N LEU A 111 -2.71 -1.59 11.60
CA LEU A 111 -3.67 -2.20 10.71
C LEU A 111 -3.83 -1.41 9.41
N ASN A 112 -3.48 -2.05 8.27
CA ASN A 112 -3.52 -1.44 6.94
C ASN A 112 -4.69 -1.93 6.08
N GLY A 113 -5.51 -2.82 6.61
CA GLY A 113 -6.68 -3.39 5.95
C GLY A 113 -7.36 -4.41 6.85
N ILE A 114 -8.56 -4.81 6.50
CA ILE A 114 -9.30 -5.82 7.23
C ILE A 114 -9.23 -7.14 6.46
N PRO A 115 -8.68 -8.22 7.07
CA PRO A 115 -8.44 -9.49 6.38
C PRO A 115 -9.68 -10.13 5.76
N GLU A 116 -10.86 -9.82 6.28
CA GLU A 116 -12.14 -10.35 5.81
C GLU A 116 -12.53 -9.82 4.42
N ASP A 117 -12.28 -8.54 4.18
CA ASP A 117 -12.61 -7.89 2.90
C ASP A 117 -11.70 -8.40 1.78
N GLU A 118 -10.44 -8.70 2.07
CA GLU A 118 -9.49 -9.26 1.10
C GLU A 118 -9.85 -10.70 0.67
N SER A 119 -10.27 -11.53 1.62
CA SER A 119 -10.60 -12.93 1.36
C SER A 119 -11.89 -13.12 0.55
N ASN A 120 -12.83 -12.19 0.65
CA ASN A 120 -14.12 -12.26 -0.05
C ASN A 120 -13.99 -11.91 -1.53
N LEU A 121 -13.12 -10.94 -1.88
CA LEU A 121 -12.90 -10.52 -3.27
C LEU A 121 -12.13 -11.56 -4.10
N ILE A 122 -11.14 -12.23 -3.49
CA ILE A 122 -10.43 -13.31 -4.16
C ILE A 122 -11.39 -14.49 -4.42
N LYS A 123 -12.35 -14.73 -3.52
CA LYS A 123 -13.35 -15.79 -3.68
C LYS A 123 -14.43 -15.46 -4.72
N SER A 124 -14.83 -14.19 -4.86
CA SER A 124 -15.88 -13.82 -5.82
C SER A 124 -15.40 -13.98 -7.27
N LYS A 125 -14.20 -13.54 -7.62
CA LYS A 125 -13.66 -13.72 -8.98
C LYS A 125 -13.20 -15.17 -9.27
N SER A 126 -12.65 -15.90 -8.29
CA SER A 126 -12.40 -17.34 -8.46
C SER A 126 -13.66 -18.20 -8.42
N GLY A 127 -14.78 -17.64 -7.98
CA GLY A 127 -16.09 -18.29 -7.93
C GLY A 127 -16.83 -18.29 -9.26
N GLU A 128 -16.65 -17.31 -10.10
CA GLU A 128 -17.27 -17.25 -11.44
C GLU A 128 -16.68 -18.31 -12.37
N GLU A 129 -15.36 -18.56 -12.34
CA GLU A 129 -14.74 -19.66 -13.09
C GLU A 129 -15.04 -21.05 -12.50
N LYS A 130 -15.25 -21.15 -11.19
CA LYS A 130 -15.48 -22.45 -10.50
C LYS A 130 -16.94 -22.84 -10.38
N THR A 131 -17.89 -21.97 -10.67
CA THR A 131 -19.33 -22.28 -10.56
C THR A 131 -19.78 -23.34 -11.60
N LEU A 132 -19.06 -23.47 -12.69
CA LEU A 132 -19.29 -24.55 -13.69
C LEU A 132 -18.73 -25.91 -13.26
N GLN A 133 -17.74 -25.96 -12.37
CA GLN A 133 -17.09 -27.23 -11.93
C GLN A 133 -17.56 -27.73 -10.56
N LYS A 134 -18.17 -26.87 -9.71
CA LYS A 134 -18.44 -27.15 -8.29
C LYS A 134 -19.84 -27.71 -7.95
N ARG A 135 -20.65 -28.09 -8.95
CA ARG A 135 -21.92 -28.81 -8.71
C ARG A 135 -21.73 -30.27 -8.28
N ARG A 136 -20.50 -30.78 -8.10
CA ARG A 136 -20.22 -32.20 -7.80
C ARG A 136 -19.58 -32.54 -6.47
N THR A 137 -19.18 -31.58 -5.62
CA THR A 137 -18.61 -31.91 -4.29
C THR A 137 -19.22 -31.02 -3.20
N GLY A 138 -20.31 -31.52 -2.62
CA GLY A 138 -21.00 -30.87 -1.53
C GLY A 138 -20.31 -31.03 -0.15
N GLY A 139 -20.45 -30.02 0.68
CA GLY A 139 -20.64 -30.17 2.12
C GLY A 139 -19.47 -29.87 3.04
N ILE A 140 -18.29 -30.44 2.89
CA ILE A 140 -17.23 -30.41 3.94
C ILE A 140 -16.25 -29.23 3.78
N SER A 141 -15.89 -28.86 2.55
CA SER A 141 -14.95 -27.79 2.25
C SER A 141 -15.43 -26.39 2.67
N GLY A 142 -16.76 -26.12 2.62
CA GLY A 142 -17.36 -24.86 3.05
C GLY A 142 -17.32 -24.60 4.55
N TYR A 143 -17.50 -25.66 5.34
CA TYR A 143 -17.48 -25.60 6.80
C TYR A 143 -16.07 -25.30 7.36
N PHE A 144 -15.04 -25.96 6.81
CA PHE A 144 -13.63 -25.70 7.18
C PHE A 144 -13.16 -24.29 6.76
N SER A 145 -13.65 -23.77 5.65
CA SER A 145 -13.37 -22.38 5.22
C SER A 145 -13.97 -21.35 6.20
N SER A 146 -15.19 -21.60 6.67
CA SER A 146 -15.88 -20.74 7.66
C SER A 146 -15.19 -20.79 9.04
N ALA A 147 -14.78 -21.96 9.51
CA ALA A 147 -14.07 -22.12 10.78
C ALA A 147 -12.70 -21.43 10.78
N LYS A 148 -11.92 -21.55 9.69
CA LYS A 148 -10.65 -20.84 9.53
C LYS A 148 -10.82 -19.30 9.53
N SER A 149 -11.87 -18.80 8.89
CA SER A 149 -12.15 -17.35 8.88
C SER A 149 -12.51 -16.86 10.29
N ARG A 150 -13.37 -17.58 11.01
CA ARG A 150 -13.74 -17.25 12.40
C ARG A 150 -12.53 -17.26 13.34
N LEU A 151 -11.62 -18.23 13.18
CA LEU A 151 -10.39 -18.28 13.96
C LEU A 151 -9.47 -17.08 13.68
N LYS A 152 -9.31 -16.70 12.42
CA LYS A 152 -8.53 -15.49 12.05
C LYS A 152 -9.09 -14.22 12.68
N ILE A 153 -10.42 -14.05 12.65
CA ILE A 153 -11.11 -12.92 13.29
C ILE A 153 -10.86 -12.91 14.80
N LEU A 154 -10.99 -14.09 15.44
CA LEU A 154 -10.76 -14.21 16.88
C LEU A 154 -9.32 -13.87 17.25
N VAL A 155 -8.33 -14.36 16.49
CA VAL A 155 -6.90 -14.06 16.70
C VAL A 155 -6.65 -12.57 16.55
N LEU A 156 -7.19 -11.95 15.51
CA LEU A 156 -7.07 -10.49 15.31
C LEU A 156 -7.72 -9.72 16.47
N LYS A 157 -8.95 -10.08 16.85
CA LYS A 157 -9.64 -9.43 17.99
C LYS A 157 -8.84 -9.52 19.30
N LYS A 158 -8.24 -10.66 19.56
CA LYS A 158 -7.38 -10.86 20.73
C LYS A 158 -6.08 -10.06 20.64
N ALA A 159 -5.42 -10.06 19.47
CA ALA A 159 -4.21 -9.26 19.23
C ALA A 159 -4.47 -7.76 19.48
N LEU A 160 -5.57 -7.23 18.92
CA LEU A 160 -6.00 -5.84 19.14
C LEU A 160 -6.34 -5.55 20.61
N GLY A 161 -7.01 -6.49 21.28
CA GLY A 161 -7.35 -6.37 22.71
C GLY A 161 -6.13 -6.29 23.62
N PHE A 162 -5.06 -7.03 23.30
CA PHE A 162 -3.79 -7.00 24.04
C PHE A 162 -2.94 -5.76 23.76
N SER A 163 -3.18 -5.08 22.65
CA SER A 163 -2.38 -3.90 22.25
C SER A 163 -2.68 -2.70 23.15
N ASP A 164 -1.65 -1.96 23.51
CA ASP A 164 -1.75 -0.69 24.27
C ASP A 164 -2.16 0.45 23.35
N LYS A 165 -1.63 0.47 22.12
CA LYS A 165 -1.99 1.43 21.06
C LYS A 165 -2.18 0.69 19.75
N ILE A 166 -3.09 1.24 18.95
CA ILE A 166 -3.42 0.72 17.61
C ILE A 166 -3.30 1.87 16.62
N ILE A 167 -2.61 1.62 15.52
CA ILE A 167 -2.50 2.52 14.40
C ILE A 167 -3.39 2.00 13.28
N ALA A 168 -4.31 2.83 12.81
CA ALA A 168 -5.16 2.56 11.65
C ALA A 168 -4.77 3.50 10.51
N VAL A 169 -4.60 3.01 9.29
CA VAL A 169 -4.16 3.86 8.18
C VAL A 169 -5.29 4.69 7.56
N THR A 170 -6.54 4.47 7.97
CA THR A 170 -7.70 5.25 7.52
C THR A 170 -8.71 5.46 8.65
N PRO A 171 -9.52 6.56 8.58
CA PRO A 171 -10.64 6.75 9.52
C PRO A 171 -11.66 5.60 9.45
N GLY A 172 -11.90 5.03 8.26
CA GLY A 172 -12.83 3.92 8.09
C GLY A 172 -12.37 2.63 8.77
N ILE A 173 -11.06 2.35 8.80
CA ILE A 173 -10.52 1.24 9.60
C ILE A 173 -10.76 1.51 11.09
N LYS A 174 -10.49 2.72 11.59
CA LYS A 174 -10.78 3.09 12.98
C LYS A 174 -12.25 2.86 13.32
N ALA A 175 -13.16 3.41 12.56
CA ALA A 175 -14.61 3.25 12.77
C ALA A 175 -15.05 1.76 12.75
N ASN A 176 -14.44 0.94 11.89
CA ASN A 176 -14.70 -0.50 11.86
C ASN A 176 -14.18 -1.21 13.11
N LEU A 177 -12.99 -0.84 13.59
CA LEU A 177 -12.44 -1.41 14.84
C LEU A 177 -13.30 -1.06 16.05
N GLU A 178 -13.82 0.17 16.12
CA GLU A 178 -14.72 0.60 17.19
C GLU A 178 -16.06 -0.16 17.12
N SER A 179 -16.69 -0.23 15.95
CA SER A 179 -18.04 -0.80 15.80
C SER A 179 -18.07 -2.32 15.78
N ALA A 180 -17.25 -2.98 14.92
CA ALA A 180 -17.29 -4.42 14.73
C ALA A 180 -16.42 -5.19 15.72
N TYR A 181 -15.27 -4.64 16.11
CA TYR A 181 -14.34 -5.28 17.04
C TYR A 181 -14.49 -4.81 18.48
N GLN A 182 -15.25 -3.72 18.71
CA GLN A 182 -15.48 -3.13 20.03
C GLN A 182 -14.17 -2.70 20.72
N ILE A 183 -13.24 -2.16 19.95
CA ILE A 183 -11.98 -1.62 20.46
C ILE A 183 -12.21 -0.17 20.92
N PRO A 184 -11.78 0.24 22.14
CA PRO A 184 -11.89 1.60 22.59
C PRO A 184 -11.18 2.60 21.66
N GLY A 185 -11.86 3.68 21.28
CA GLY A 185 -11.39 4.66 20.30
C GLY A 185 -10.14 5.44 20.75
N ASP A 186 -9.92 5.60 22.06
CA ASP A 186 -8.75 6.20 22.66
C ASP A 186 -7.45 5.38 22.46
N LYS A 187 -7.58 4.10 22.19
CA LYS A 187 -6.46 3.23 21.79
C LYS A 187 -6.09 3.38 20.33
N ILE A 188 -6.99 3.91 19.48
CA ILE A 188 -6.84 3.91 18.03
C ILE A 188 -6.51 5.31 17.52
N THR A 189 -5.34 5.44 16.90
CA THR A 189 -4.92 6.67 16.23
C THR A 189 -4.85 6.43 14.72
N VAL A 190 -5.37 7.36 13.93
CA VAL A 190 -5.28 7.30 12.47
C VAL A 190 -3.97 7.92 12.03
N VAL A 191 -3.13 7.13 11.33
CA VAL A 191 -1.89 7.59 10.71
C VAL A 191 -1.84 7.04 9.29
N PRO A 192 -2.12 7.85 8.27
CA PRO A 192 -2.05 7.44 6.88
C PRO A 192 -0.65 7.03 6.45
N ASN A 193 -0.54 6.34 5.32
CA ASN A 193 0.74 6.05 4.68
C ASN A 193 1.40 7.33 4.17
N GLY A 194 2.67 7.23 3.78
CA GLY A 194 3.44 8.35 3.25
C GLY A 194 4.15 8.03 1.93
N ALA A 195 4.94 9.00 1.47
CA ALA A 195 5.89 8.84 0.37
C ALA A 195 7.32 9.15 0.82
N ASN A 196 8.29 8.51 0.19
CA ASN A 196 9.70 8.88 0.32
C ASN A 196 9.97 10.10 -0.57
N THR A 197 9.84 11.30 0.00
CA THR A 197 9.98 12.56 -0.73
C THR A 197 11.42 12.88 -1.16
N SER A 198 12.40 12.12 -0.71
CA SER A 198 13.77 12.20 -1.24
C SER A 198 13.93 11.41 -2.53
N LEU A 199 13.24 10.28 -2.65
CA LEU A 199 13.23 9.42 -3.83
C LEU A 199 12.16 9.89 -4.85
N PHE A 200 10.93 10.08 -4.39
CA PHE A 200 9.82 10.59 -5.19
C PHE A 200 9.81 12.11 -5.12
N ARG A 201 10.29 12.73 -6.16
CA ARG A 201 10.41 14.18 -6.30
C ARG A 201 10.25 14.57 -7.77
N PRO A 202 9.97 15.82 -8.09
CA PRO A 202 9.99 16.30 -9.46
C PRO A 202 11.34 16.05 -10.12
N LEU A 203 11.31 15.44 -11.30
CA LEU A 203 12.43 15.24 -12.21
C LEU A 203 12.08 15.86 -13.56
N ASP A 204 13.10 16.14 -14.37
CA ASP A 204 12.88 16.62 -15.74
C ASP A 204 12.15 15.55 -16.55
N GLN A 205 11.02 15.96 -17.14
CA GLN A 205 10.12 15.03 -17.84
C GLN A 205 10.74 14.51 -19.14
N GLU A 206 11.43 15.39 -19.87
CA GLU A 206 12.06 15.02 -21.15
C GLU A 206 13.24 14.07 -20.93
N GLU A 207 14.05 14.31 -19.89
CA GLU A 207 15.14 13.41 -19.50
C GLU A 207 14.59 12.05 -19.06
N CYS A 208 13.51 12.02 -18.28
CA CYS A 208 12.85 10.77 -17.90
C CYS A 208 12.36 10.00 -19.13
N ARG A 209 11.77 10.66 -20.11
CA ARG A 209 11.33 10.04 -21.38
C ARG A 209 12.50 9.49 -22.18
N LYS A 210 13.58 10.26 -22.33
CA LYS A 210 14.82 9.79 -23.00
C LYS A 210 15.38 8.54 -22.33
N ASN A 211 15.43 8.56 -21.01
CA ASN A 211 15.92 7.41 -20.20
C ASN A 211 15.08 6.14 -20.40
N LEU A 212 13.79 6.29 -20.68
CA LEU A 212 12.86 5.19 -20.89
C LEU A 212 12.67 4.84 -22.39
N GLY A 213 13.32 5.54 -23.31
CA GLY A 213 13.14 5.35 -24.75
C GLY A 213 11.72 5.71 -25.22
N LEU A 214 11.06 6.66 -24.57
CA LEU A 214 9.70 7.10 -24.86
C LEU A 214 9.70 8.27 -25.84
N ASP A 215 8.63 8.40 -26.63
CA ASP A 215 8.40 9.57 -27.49
C ASP A 215 8.31 10.84 -26.64
N LEU A 216 9.03 11.89 -27.04
CA LEU A 216 9.11 13.13 -26.27
C LEU A 216 7.84 14.00 -26.40
N LYS A 217 7.07 13.84 -27.49
CA LYS A 217 5.90 14.68 -27.81
C LYS A 217 4.59 14.09 -27.36
N SER A 218 4.47 12.77 -27.31
CA SER A 218 3.25 12.08 -26.91
C SER A 218 2.85 12.40 -25.47
N PRO A 219 1.56 12.62 -25.18
CA PRO A 219 1.06 12.62 -23.81
C PRO A 219 1.12 11.22 -23.20
N TYR A 220 1.50 11.15 -21.91
CA TYR A 220 1.53 9.88 -21.18
C TYR A 220 0.64 9.93 -19.94
N ILE A 221 -0.15 8.86 -19.77
CA ILE A 221 -0.97 8.60 -18.58
C ILE A 221 -0.35 7.41 -17.85
N CYS A 222 -0.07 7.55 -16.56
CA CYS A 222 0.62 6.54 -15.76
C CYS A 222 -0.30 5.89 -14.72
N PHE A 223 -0.19 4.58 -14.61
CA PHE A 223 -0.62 3.80 -13.45
C PHE A 223 0.58 3.03 -12.90
N VAL A 224 0.76 3.05 -11.58
CA VAL A 224 1.79 2.27 -10.88
C VAL A 224 1.14 1.33 -9.86
N GLY A 225 1.56 0.07 -9.85
CA GLY A 225 1.21 -0.87 -8.78
C GLY A 225 0.85 -2.27 -9.25
N ASN A 226 0.42 -3.10 -8.30
CA ASN A 226 -0.04 -4.45 -8.57
C ASN A 226 -1.29 -4.43 -9.46
N LEU A 227 -1.31 -5.24 -10.51
CA LEU A 227 -2.46 -5.39 -11.41
C LEU A 227 -3.46 -6.39 -10.82
N ALA A 228 -4.04 -6.03 -9.67
CA ALA A 228 -5.07 -6.80 -8.99
C ALA A 228 -6.47 -6.23 -9.31
N PRO A 229 -7.53 -7.05 -9.22
CA PRO A 229 -8.89 -6.63 -9.56
C PRO A 229 -9.36 -5.34 -8.88
N TRP A 230 -8.97 -5.14 -7.62
CA TRP A 230 -9.39 -3.98 -6.84
C TRP A 230 -8.67 -2.67 -7.20
N GLN A 231 -7.68 -2.73 -8.07
CA GLN A 231 -6.95 -1.55 -8.55
C GLN A 231 -7.69 -0.84 -9.69
N GLY A 232 -8.65 -1.50 -10.34
CA GLY A 232 -9.55 -0.92 -11.33
C GLY A 232 -8.88 -0.49 -12.63
N VAL A 233 -7.74 -1.06 -12.99
CA VAL A 233 -6.99 -0.68 -14.21
C VAL A 233 -7.81 -0.96 -15.47
N GLU A 234 -8.73 -1.91 -15.43
CA GLU A 234 -9.68 -2.17 -16.50
C GLU A 234 -10.54 -0.94 -16.86
N TYR A 235 -10.84 -0.06 -15.90
CA TYR A 235 -11.58 1.17 -16.17
C TYR A 235 -10.73 2.21 -16.90
N LEU A 236 -9.41 2.22 -16.68
CA LEU A 236 -8.49 3.02 -17.49
C LEU A 236 -8.42 2.50 -18.93
N VAL A 237 -8.35 1.18 -19.12
CA VAL A 237 -8.38 0.59 -20.47
C VAL A 237 -9.71 0.88 -21.18
N LYS A 238 -10.84 0.80 -20.48
CA LYS A 238 -12.16 1.16 -21.01
C LYS A 238 -12.32 2.66 -21.30
N ALA A 239 -11.62 3.53 -20.59
CA ALA A 239 -11.61 4.98 -20.82
C ALA A 239 -10.73 5.38 -22.02
N ALA A 240 -9.74 4.56 -22.36
CA ALA A 240 -8.73 4.88 -23.36
C ALA A 240 -9.28 5.19 -24.77
N PRO A 241 -10.29 4.51 -25.33
CA PRO A 241 -10.85 4.88 -26.63
C PRO A 241 -11.37 6.33 -26.69
N SER A 242 -12.04 6.79 -25.62
CA SER A 242 -12.55 8.17 -25.54
C SER A 242 -11.42 9.20 -25.43
N ILE A 243 -10.34 8.87 -24.69
CA ILE A 243 -9.15 9.73 -24.60
C ILE A 243 -8.45 9.79 -25.95
N LEU A 244 -8.26 8.66 -26.62
CA LEU A 244 -7.56 8.56 -27.91
C LEU A 244 -8.33 9.24 -29.06
N SER A 245 -9.65 9.35 -28.97
CA SER A 245 -10.44 10.11 -29.95
C SER A 245 -10.08 11.61 -29.96
N ARG A 246 -9.67 12.16 -28.80
CA ARG A 246 -9.26 13.58 -28.64
C ARG A 246 -7.74 13.74 -28.75
N TYR A 247 -6.99 12.75 -28.27
CA TYR A 247 -5.51 12.74 -28.21
C TYR A 247 -4.96 11.47 -28.85
N PRO A 248 -4.94 11.38 -30.20
CA PRO A 248 -4.57 10.14 -30.92
C PRO A 248 -3.17 9.62 -30.58
N ASP A 249 -2.24 10.49 -30.20
CA ASP A 249 -0.88 10.13 -29.83
C ASP A 249 -0.69 9.81 -28.35
N CYS A 250 -1.76 9.84 -27.55
CA CYS A 250 -1.69 9.53 -26.12
C CYS A 250 -1.26 8.07 -25.90
N ARG A 251 -0.46 7.84 -24.88
CA ARG A 251 0.05 6.51 -24.48
C ARG A 251 -0.19 6.26 -22.99
N PHE A 252 -0.29 5.00 -22.64
CA PHE A 252 -0.60 4.55 -21.29
C PHE A 252 0.57 3.73 -20.74
N LEU A 253 1.21 4.21 -19.67
CA LEU A 253 2.28 3.53 -18.96
C LEU A 253 1.68 2.74 -17.79
N ILE A 254 1.65 1.43 -17.91
CA ILE A 254 1.16 0.52 -16.86
C ILE A 254 2.36 -0.12 -16.19
N VAL A 255 2.77 0.46 -15.06
CA VAL A 255 3.98 0.09 -14.33
C VAL A 255 3.62 -0.87 -13.21
N GLY A 256 4.06 -2.11 -13.35
CA GLY A 256 3.79 -3.20 -12.41
C GLY A 256 3.31 -4.47 -13.09
N ASP A 257 3.03 -5.48 -12.27
CA ASP A 257 2.56 -6.79 -12.72
C ASP A 257 1.42 -7.28 -11.82
N GLY A 258 0.73 -8.35 -12.20
CA GLY A 258 -0.32 -8.96 -11.40
C GLY A 258 -1.26 -9.83 -12.22
N VAL A 259 -2.23 -10.41 -11.50
CA VAL A 259 -3.14 -11.42 -12.06
C VAL A 259 -4.00 -10.91 -13.22
N MET A 260 -4.26 -9.60 -13.30
CA MET A 260 -5.08 -8.97 -14.33
C MET A 260 -4.31 -8.62 -15.61
N LYS A 261 -2.96 -8.78 -15.66
CA LYS A 261 -2.15 -8.30 -16.78
C LYS A 261 -2.62 -8.84 -18.13
N ASN A 262 -2.82 -10.14 -18.25
CA ASN A 262 -3.24 -10.75 -19.50
C ASN A 262 -4.66 -10.33 -19.91
N GLU A 263 -5.56 -10.16 -18.95
CA GLU A 263 -6.92 -9.66 -19.19
C GLU A 263 -6.90 -8.21 -19.69
N LEU A 264 -6.07 -7.35 -19.09
CA LEU A 264 -5.91 -5.96 -19.51
C LEU A 264 -5.32 -5.84 -20.92
N ILE A 265 -4.34 -6.68 -21.27
CA ILE A 265 -3.77 -6.75 -22.62
C ILE A 265 -4.85 -7.23 -23.61
N SER A 266 -5.61 -8.26 -23.27
CA SER A 266 -6.70 -8.74 -24.12
C SER A 266 -7.77 -7.68 -24.33
N LEU A 267 -8.17 -6.98 -23.28
CA LEU A 267 -9.15 -5.89 -23.36
C LEU A 267 -8.65 -4.73 -24.23
N SER A 268 -7.38 -4.35 -24.13
CA SER A 268 -6.81 -3.31 -25.01
C SER A 268 -6.77 -3.74 -26.47
N ARG A 269 -6.60 -5.04 -26.75
CA ARG A 269 -6.65 -5.62 -28.10
C ARG A 269 -8.07 -5.63 -28.65
N GLU A 270 -9.09 -5.95 -27.84
CA GLU A 270 -10.49 -5.90 -28.24
C GLU A 270 -10.89 -4.49 -28.72
N PHE A 271 -10.33 -3.44 -28.10
CA PHE A 271 -10.53 -2.06 -28.54
C PHE A 271 -9.60 -1.63 -29.69
N GLY A 272 -8.68 -2.47 -30.16
CA GLY A 272 -7.72 -2.14 -31.23
C GLY A 272 -6.66 -1.10 -30.83
N ILE A 273 -6.39 -0.96 -29.53
CA ILE A 273 -5.50 0.09 -28.98
C ILE A 273 -4.31 -0.48 -28.19
N GLU A 274 -4.00 -1.77 -28.34
CA GLU A 274 -2.92 -2.41 -27.59
C GLU A 274 -1.55 -1.74 -27.78
N ASN A 275 -1.30 -1.17 -28.98
CA ASN A 275 -0.08 -0.43 -29.30
C ASN A 275 0.06 0.92 -28.59
N ARG A 276 -0.98 1.37 -27.92
CA ARG A 276 -0.98 2.60 -27.07
C ARG A 276 -0.61 2.30 -25.63
N PHE A 277 -0.56 1.03 -25.22
CA PHE A 277 -0.23 0.61 -23.86
C PHE A 277 1.19 0.06 -23.77
N VAL A 278 1.92 0.50 -22.75
CA VAL A 278 3.23 -0.02 -22.37
C VAL A 278 3.08 -0.70 -21.00
N PHE A 279 3.03 -2.03 -21.00
CA PHE A 279 3.02 -2.85 -19.79
C PHE A 279 4.46 -3.19 -19.41
N THR A 280 5.03 -2.50 -18.41
CA THR A 280 6.45 -2.63 -18.06
C THR A 280 6.78 -3.92 -17.32
N GLY A 281 5.78 -4.56 -16.68
CA GLY A 281 6.05 -5.54 -15.64
C GLY A 281 6.57 -4.87 -14.35
N VAL A 282 7.10 -5.68 -13.44
CA VAL A 282 7.72 -5.18 -12.19
C VAL A 282 8.97 -4.39 -12.52
N VAL A 283 9.09 -3.20 -11.96
CA VAL A 283 10.30 -2.37 -12.04
C VAL A 283 10.89 -2.17 -10.63
N PRO A 284 12.20 -1.96 -10.49
CA PRO A 284 12.81 -1.63 -9.20
C PRO A 284 12.16 -0.36 -8.59
N TYR A 285 12.00 -0.33 -7.27
CA TYR A 285 11.31 0.75 -6.56
C TYR A 285 11.94 2.12 -6.81
N ASP A 286 13.26 2.18 -6.88
CA ASP A 286 14.03 3.41 -7.17
C ASP A 286 13.88 3.90 -8.62
N ARG A 287 13.37 3.05 -9.53
CA ARG A 287 13.09 3.42 -10.93
C ARG A 287 11.66 3.93 -11.14
N VAL A 288 10.75 3.65 -10.20
CA VAL A 288 9.33 4.09 -10.29
C VAL A 288 9.18 5.61 -10.49
N PRO A 289 9.94 6.48 -9.79
CA PRO A 289 9.85 7.94 -10.01
C PRO A 289 10.11 8.37 -11.45
N VAL A 290 10.95 7.66 -12.19
CA VAL A 290 11.26 7.99 -13.60
C VAL A 290 10.00 7.83 -14.47
N TYR A 291 9.24 6.76 -14.29
CA TYR A 291 7.97 6.52 -15.02
C TYR A 291 6.90 7.54 -14.64
N ILE A 292 6.77 7.85 -13.35
CA ILE A 292 5.84 8.88 -12.86
C ILE A 292 6.19 10.23 -13.49
N ASN A 293 7.46 10.62 -13.45
CA ASN A 293 7.90 11.91 -13.99
C ASN A 293 7.85 11.99 -15.52
N ALA A 294 8.00 10.89 -16.24
CA ALA A 294 7.80 10.85 -17.70
C ALA A 294 6.37 11.17 -18.12
N SER A 295 5.39 11.04 -17.20
CA SER A 295 3.96 11.12 -17.49
C SER A 295 3.40 12.53 -17.29
N ASN A 296 2.27 12.82 -17.95
CA ASN A 296 1.53 14.09 -17.82
C ASN A 296 0.49 14.00 -16.69
N VAL A 297 -0.17 12.85 -16.54
CA VAL A 297 -1.23 12.59 -15.58
C VAL A 297 -1.01 11.22 -14.98
N CYS A 298 -1.19 11.08 -13.65
CA CYS A 298 -1.20 9.79 -12.96
C CYS A 298 -2.62 9.39 -12.60
N THR A 299 -2.89 8.06 -12.57
CA THR A 299 -4.24 7.56 -12.29
C THR A 299 -4.26 6.51 -11.18
N ALA A 300 -5.36 6.53 -10.40
CA ALA A 300 -5.63 5.55 -9.37
C ALA A 300 -7.13 5.18 -9.36
N PRO A 301 -7.60 4.40 -10.36
CA PRO A 301 -9.02 4.15 -10.63
C PRO A 301 -9.59 3.01 -9.78
N PHE A 302 -9.35 3.00 -8.48
CA PHE A 302 -9.78 1.96 -7.56
C PHE A 302 -11.27 1.63 -7.66
N ILE A 303 -11.62 0.34 -7.46
CA ILE A 303 -13.02 -0.08 -7.36
C ILE A 303 -13.58 0.17 -5.95
N LEU A 304 -14.91 0.32 -5.88
CA LEU A 304 -15.59 0.60 -4.62
C LEU A 304 -15.69 -0.63 -3.71
N ALA A 305 -15.92 -1.82 -4.26
CA ALA A 305 -16.34 -3.02 -3.53
C ALA A 305 -15.50 -3.38 -2.29
N ARG A 306 -14.16 -3.26 -2.37
CA ARG A 306 -13.26 -3.51 -1.23
C ARG A 306 -13.17 -2.33 -0.27
N ASN A 307 -13.31 -1.14 -0.80
CA ASN A 307 -12.81 0.08 -0.18
C ASN A 307 -13.92 0.95 0.43
N ALA A 308 -15.20 0.59 0.17
CA ALA A 308 -16.35 1.37 0.60
C ALA A 308 -16.43 1.58 2.12
N LYS A 309 -16.07 0.54 2.90
CA LYS A 309 -16.21 0.59 4.37
C LYS A 309 -15.01 1.19 5.07
N ILE A 310 -13.82 0.86 4.58
CA ILE A 310 -12.57 1.17 5.30
C ILE A 310 -11.76 2.30 4.66
N GLY A 311 -12.11 2.69 3.43
CA GLY A 311 -11.31 3.65 2.66
C GLY A 311 -9.94 3.12 2.26
N LEU A 312 -9.10 3.99 1.74
CA LEU A 312 -7.75 3.67 1.27
C LEU A 312 -6.73 4.73 1.68
N SER A 313 -5.53 4.28 1.97
CA SER A 313 -4.32 5.12 2.08
C SER A 313 -3.23 4.52 1.17
N PRO A 314 -3.35 4.64 -0.16
CA PRO A 314 -2.48 3.95 -1.10
C PRO A 314 -1.16 4.70 -1.29
N LEU A 315 -0.02 4.01 -1.22
CA LEU A 315 1.32 4.59 -1.39
C LEU A 315 1.42 5.39 -2.69
N LYS A 316 0.97 4.81 -3.80
CA LYS A 316 1.05 5.43 -5.14
C LYS A 316 0.44 6.83 -5.21
N LEU A 317 -0.62 7.11 -4.45
CA LEU A 317 -1.24 8.44 -4.43
C LEU A 317 -0.23 9.48 -3.92
N TYR A 318 0.39 9.19 -2.77
CA TYR A 318 1.38 10.09 -2.17
C TYR A 318 2.68 10.15 -3.01
N GLU A 319 3.06 9.05 -3.66
CA GLU A 319 4.21 8.99 -4.56
C GLU A 319 3.99 9.84 -5.84
N TYR A 320 2.80 9.81 -6.43
CA TYR A 320 2.43 10.69 -7.54
C TYR A 320 2.48 12.17 -7.14
N MET A 321 1.87 12.47 -6.00
CA MET A 321 1.85 13.81 -5.42
C MET A 321 3.26 14.31 -5.09
N ALA A 322 4.13 13.47 -4.56
CA ALA A 322 5.53 13.79 -4.27
C ALA A 322 6.36 14.06 -5.54
N CYS A 323 6.01 13.44 -6.65
CA CYS A 323 6.58 13.77 -7.97
C CYS A 323 5.98 15.03 -8.61
N GLY A 324 5.08 15.73 -7.92
CA GLY A 324 4.42 16.93 -8.44
C GLY A 324 3.50 16.65 -9.63
N LYS A 325 2.91 15.46 -9.72
CA LYS A 325 2.00 15.09 -10.80
C LYS A 325 0.54 15.27 -10.40
N PRO A 326 -0.32 15.81 -11.29
CA PRO A 326 -1.75 15.81 -11.07
C PRO A 326 -2.28 14.39 -11.11
N VAL A 327 -3.24 14.07 -10.24
CA VAL A 327 -3.79 12.73 -10.11
C VAL A 327 -5.27 12.71 -10.47
N VAL A 328 -5.70 11.74 -11.27
CA VAL A 328 -7.13 11.40 -11.42
C VAL A 328 -7.39 10.09 -10.69
N ALA A 329 -8.24 10.12 -9.67
CA ALA A 329 -8.51 8.93 -8.87
C ALA A 329 -9.98 8.77 -8.55
N SER A 330 -10.35 7.53 -8.18
CA SER A 330 -11.72 7.23 -7.72
C SER A 330 -12.03 7.96 -6.41
N ALA A 331 -13.23 8.53 -6.30
CA ALA A 331 -13.77 9.20 -5.12
C ALA A 331 -14.08 8.17 -4.02
N ILE A 332 -13.03 7.68 -3.38
CA ILE A 332 -13.07 6.75 -2.25
C ILE A 332 -12.47 7.45 -1.04
N ASN A 333 -13.06 7.23 0.14
CA ASN A 333 -12.58 7.82 1.40
C ASN A 333 -11.07 7.61 1.59
N GLY A 334 -10.36 8.64 2.00
CA GLY A 334 -8.91 8.70 2.10
C GLY A 334 -8.21 9.12 0.81
N VAL A 335 -8.66 8.65 -0.36
CA VAL A 335 -8.13 9.07 -1.69
C VAL A 335 -8.78 10.39 -2.11
N GLY A 336 -10.10 10.43 -2.17
CA GLY A 336 -10.86 11.63 -2.50
C GLY A 336 -10.57 12.77 -1.53
N ASP A 337 -10.54 12.45 -0.23
CA ASP A 337 -10.25 13.42 0.84
C ASP A 337 -8.86 14.06 0.67
N ALA A 338 -7.83 13.26 0.33
CA ALA A 338 -6.48 13.77 0.08
C ALA A 338 -6.39 14.66 -1.17
N LEU A 339 -7.11 14.31 -2.24
CA LEU A 339 -7.15 15.13 -3.47
C LEU A 339 -7.90 16.44 -3.25
N GLU A 340 -9.01 16.42 -2.51
CA GLU A 340 -9.78 17.61 -2.16
C GLU A 340 -8.96 18.56 -1.27
N ALA A 341 -8.37 18.03 -0.20
CA ALA A 341 -7.57 18.80 0.73
C ALA A 341 -6.32 19.42 0.09
N SER A 342 -5.65 18.67 -0.80
CA SER A 342 -4.47 19.15 -1.52
C SER A 342 -4.80 20.05 -2.70
N LYS A 343 -6.01 19.95 -3.27
CA LYS A 343 -6.34 20.46 -4.62
C LYS A 343 -5.35 19.99 -5.69
N GLY A 344 -4.83 18.77 -5.51
CA GLY A 344 -3.73 18.21 -6.30
C GLY A 344 -4.17 17.26 -7.42
N GLY A 345 -5.48 17.15 -7.67
CA GLY A 345 -6.02 16.27 -8.69
C GLY A 345 -7.53 16.30 -8.76
N LEU A 346 -8.10 15.40 -9.54
CA LEU A 346 -9.54 15.28 -9.78
C LEU A 346 -10.05 13.94 -9.23
N SER A 347 -11.15 13.99 -8.47
CA SER A 347 -11.87 12.81 -8.01
C SER A 347 -13.01 12.48 -8.96
N VAL A 348 -13.13 11.22 -9.36
CA VAL A 348 -14.19 10.74 -10.26
C VAL A 348 -14.99 9.59 -9.59
N PRO A 349 -16.25 9.39 -9.95
CA PRO A 349 -16.99 8.23 -9.48
C PRO A 349 -16.22 6.93 -9.76
N PRO A 350 -16.11 6.01 -8.79
CA PRO A 350 -15.49 4.71 -9.02
C PRO A 350 -16.20 3.95 -10.15
N GLU A 351 -15.43 3.11 -10.85
CA GLU A 351 -15.98 2.20 -11.88
C GLU A 351 -16.69 2.92 -13.05
N ASN A 352 -16.33 4.19 -13.28
CA ASN A 352 -16.89 5.02 -14.36
C ASN A 352 -15.83 5.43 -15.39
N PRO A 353 -15.65 4.68 -16.50
CA PRO A 353 -14.67 4.99 -17.53
C PRO A 353 -14.91 6.34 -18.22
N GLY A 354 -16.18 6.75 -18.38
CA GLY A 354 -16.52 8.04 -19.00
C GLY A 354 -16.02 9.22 -18.17
N ALA A 355 -16.34 9.25 -16.86
CA ALA A 355 -15.87 10.29 -15.96
C ALA A 355 -14.34 10.30 -15.84
N LEU A 356 -13.70 9.12 -15.86
CA LEU A 356 -12.25 8.98 -15.85
C LEU A 356 -11.64 9.59 -17.12
N ALA A 357 -12.23 9.32 -18.29
CA ALA A 357 -11.78 9.85 -19.57
C ALA A 357 -11.92 11.38 -19.64
N GLU A 358 -13.03 11.95 -19.18
CA GLU A 358 -13.25 13.39 -19.15
C GLU A 358 -12.24 14.09 -18.25
N ALA A 359 -12.05 13.62 -17.00
CA ALA A 359 -11.09 14.21 -16.08
C ALA A 359 -9.64 14.15 -16.58
N ILE A 360 -9.26 13.03 -17.20
CA ILE A 360 -7.92 12.91 -17.83
C ILE A 360 -7.80 13.88 -19.01
N SER A 361 -8.82 13.98 -19.86
CA SER A 361 -8.83 14.89 -21.02
C SER A 361 -8.74 16.36 -20.61
N GLU A 362 -9.46 16.76 -19.57
CA GLU A 362 -9.38 18.11 -18.98
C GLU A 362 -7.94 18.45 -18.56
N LEU A 363 -7.27 17.50 -17.88
CA LEU A 363 -5.88 17.70 -17.49
C LEU A 363 -4.92 17.66 -18.68
N LEU A 364 -5.18 16.90 -19.74
CA LEU A 364 -4.33 16.90 -20.93
C LEU A 364 -4.46 18.21 -21.71
N GLU A 365 -5.64 18.80 -21.76
CA GLU A 365 -5.91 20.06 -22.44
C GLU A 365 -5.27 21.26 -21.72
N ASN A 366 -5.34 21.29 -20.38
CA ASN A 366 -4.95 22.45 -19.58
C ASN A 366 -3.60 22.26 -18.88
N GLN A 367 -2.54 22.77 -19.49
CA GLN A 367 -1.18 22.68 -18.94
C GLN A 367 -1.02 23.47 -17.63
N ASP A 368 -1.64 24.64 -17.52
CA ASP A 368 -1.54 25.49 -16.32
C ASP A 368 -2.25 24.82 -15.13
N LEU A 369 -3.39 24.18 -15.39
CA LEU A 369 -4.10 23.40 -14.37
C LEU A 369 -3.25 22.24 -13.89
N ARG A 370 -2.60 21.49 -14.81
CA ARG A 370 -1.67 20.41 -14.44
C ARG A 370 -0.54 20.91 -13.56
N ALA A 371 0.10 22.02 -13.94
CA ALA A 371 1.21 22.62 -13.20
C ALA A 371 0.77 23.07 -11.80
N SER A 372 -0.38 23.76 -11.72
CA SER A 372 -0.97 24.22 -10.46
C SER A 372 -1.29 23.05 -9.53
N MET A 373 -1.99 22.02 -10.02
CA MET A 373 -2.33 20.83 -9.23
C MET A 373 -1.10 20.07 -8.78
N GLY A 374 -0.11 19.89 -9.65
CA GLY A 374 1.15 19.24 -9.32
C GLY A 374 1.92 19.95 -8.21
N SER A 375 2.02 21.28 -8.27
CA SER A 375 2.67 22.08 -7.23
C SER A 375 1.95 21.95 -5.87
N LYS A 376 0.62 22.03 -5.86
CA LYS A 376 -0.19 21.87 -4.64
C LYS A 376 -0.06 20.47 -4.05
N SER A 377 -0.08 19.44 -4.90
CA SER A 377 0.18 18.05 -4.51
C SER A 377 1.51 17.90 -3.79
N LEU A 378 2.57 18.45 -4.38
CA LEU A 378 3.93 18.36 -3.84
C LEU A 378 4.04 19.02 -2.47
N SER A 379 3.54 20.25 -2.32
CA SER A 379 3.55 20.94 -1.02
C SER A 379 2.79 20.14 0.04
N TYR A 380 1.58 19.72 -0.30
CA TYR A 380 0.71 19.00 0.63
C TYR A 380 1.32 17.68 1.12
N VAL A 381 1.91 16.90 0.20
CA VAL A 381 2.49 15.60 0.59
C VAL A 381 3.79 15.77 1.35
N THR A 382 4.60 16.76 1.00
CA THR A 382 5.88 17.03 1.68
C THR A 382 5.65 17.43 3.14
N GLU A 383 4.65 18.25 3.39
CA GLU A 383 4.31 18.73 4.73
C GLU A 383 3.65 17.66 5.58
N ASN A 384 2.70 16.89 5.00
CA ASN A 384 1.79 16.06 5.78
C ASN A 384 2.07 14.55 5.69
N TYR A 385 2.60 14.07 4.56
CA TYR A 385 2.66 12.65 4.22
C TYR A 385 4.06 12.18 3.78
N SER A 386 5.13 12.89 4.16
CA SER A 386 6.47 12.31 4.07
C SER A 386 6.59 11.13 5.06
N TRP A 387 7.31 10.08 4.70
CA TRP A 387 7.56 8.98 5.64
C TRP A 387 8.23 9.44 6.95
N TYR A 388 8.98 10.54 6.91
CA TYR A 388 9.54 11.13 8.11
C TYR A 388 8.46 11.74 9.01
N SER A 389 7.47 12.43 8.44
CA SER A 389 6.32 12.96 9.20
C SER A 389 5.44 11.84 9.77
N VAL A 390 5.23 10.76 8.99
CA VAL A 390 4.54 9.55 9.44
C VAL A 390 5.29 8.90 10.61
N ALA A 391 6.60 8.72 10.48
CA ALA A 391 7.43 8.12 11.54
C ALA A 391 7.41 8.95 12.84
N LYS A 392 7.40 10.29 12.75
CA LYS A 392 7.23 11.15 13.94
C LYS A 392 5.91 10.91 14.66
N GLN A 393 4.81 10.73 13.92
CA GLN A 393 3.51 10.43 14.51
C GLN A 393 3.52 9.05 15.17
N VAL A 394 4.07 8.03 14.47
CA VAL A 394 4.21 6.67 15.02
C VAL A 394 5.09 6.66 16.27
N ASP A 395 6.21 7.36 16.27
CA ASP A 395 7.12 7.49 17.42
C ASP A 395 6.39 8.09 18.65
N LYS A 396 5.61 9.17 18.43
CA LYS A 396 4.81 9.78 19.48
C LYS A 396 3.76 8.81 20.05
N ILE A 397 3.09 8.05 19.19
CA ILE A 397 2.10 7.04 19.61
C ILE A 397 2.79 5.94 20.41
N CYS A 398 3.92 5.43 19.95
CA CYS A 398 4.70 4.42 20.65
C CYS A 398 5.09 4.91 22.07
N LYS A 399 5.64 6.13 22.17
CA LYS A 399 6.01 6.75 23.44
C LYS A 399 4.81 6.90 24.38
N SER A 400 3.65 7.28 23.86
CA SER A 400 2.42 7.40 24.66
C SER A 400 1.85 6.07 25.16
N GLY A 401 2.24 4.97 24.56
CA GLY A 401 1.84 3.62 24.98
C GLY A 401 2.73 3.03 26.08
N ILE A 402 3.91 3.61 26.31
CA ILE A 402 4.84 3.13 27.33
C ILE A 402 4.27 3.42 28.72
N LYS A 403 4.08 2.34 29.47
CA LYS A 403 3.70 2.43 30.88
C LYS A 403 4.96 2.56 31.74
N ASN A 404 4.94 3.51 32.65
CA ASN A 404 5.99 3.71 33.67
C ASN A 404 6.07 2.52 34.62
#